data_9c4f3bda9ae636f71116814b859ad4fd
#
_entry.id   9c4f3bda9ae636f71116814b859ad4fd
#
_cell.length_a   1.000
_cell.length_b   1.000
_cell.length_c   1.000
_cell.angle_alpha   90.00
_cell.angle_beta   90.00
_cell.angle_gamma   90.00
#
_symmetry.space_group_name_H-M   'P 1'
#
loop_
_entity.id
_entity.type
_entity.pdbx_description
1 polymer ?
#
loop_
_entity_poly.entity_id
_entity_poly.type
_entity_poly.pdbx_seq_one_letter_code
_entity_poly.pdbx_strand_id
1 'polypeptide(L)'
;MARKTKRSMDLGSKRHALFFFLIYIVGAVLLTFEKTFIYSFFSSESGLAKAIIIATAMILMGIYVFFVTLVPATKLRTDVAADNVYYLGFLFTLTSLAIALSIDSADAILANFGVAIISTLIGIAARVGLNQLRVDPNDIEEASRLELSAATSRVKAELNETVQQLTEFRQISLQVMSEGYADVQKNVETISTQVLQ
;
A
#
# COMPACT_ATOMS: atom_id res chain seq x y z
N MET A 1 17.04 4.44 -15.69
CA MET A 1 16.03 4.77 -14.69
C MET A 1 15.60 3.56 -13.83
N ALA A 2 15.38 2.36 -14.37
CA ALA A 2 14.93 1.15 -13.66
C ALA A 2 15.81 0.67 -12.48
N ARG A 3 17.13 0.91 -12.52
CA ARG A 3 18.07 0.45 -11.46
C ARG A 3 17.98 1.29 -10.18
N LYS A 4 17.57 2.56 -10.27
CA LYS A 4 17.41 3.46 -9.11
C LYS A 4 16.11 3.18 -8.35
N THR A 5 15.02 2.84 -9.07
CA THR A 5 13.71 2.47 -8.49
C THR A 5 13.78 1.14 -7.75
N LYS A 6 14.49 0.15 -8.27
CA LYS A 6 14.65 -1.16 -7.60
C LYS A 6 15.44 -1.05 -6.29
N ARG A 7 16.43 -0.15 -6.21
CA ARG A 7 17.24 0.08 -5.00
C ARG A 7 16.47 0.85 -3.91
N SER A 8 15.57 1.76 -4.29
CA SER A 8 14.72 2.49 -3.33
C SER A 8 13.62 1.62 -2.73
N MET A 9 13.04 0.68 -3.51
CA MET A 9 12.07 -0.30 -3.01
C MET A 9 12.71 -1.30 -2.02
N ASP A 10 13.93 -1.75 -2.28
CA ASP A 10 14.67 -2.67 -1.39
C ASP A 10 15.02 -2.00 -0.04
N LEU A 11 15.38 -0.73 -0.03
CA LEU A 11 15.65 0.02 1.20
C LEU A 11 14.37 0.29 2.04
N GLY A 12 13.23 0.48 1.40
CA GLY A 12 11.94 0.63 2.07
C GLY A 12 11.55 -0.65 2.82
N SER A 13 11.59 -1.78 2.14
CA SER A 13 11.28 -3.09 2.71
C SER A 13 12.18 -3.44 3.90
N LYS A 14 13.49 -3.17 3.84
CA LYS A 14 14.42 -3.42 4.94
C LYS A 14 14.13 -2.56 6.18
N ARG A 15 13.73 -1.30 6.01
CA ARG A 15 13.38 -0.43 7.14
C ARG A 15 12.15 -0.93 7.90
N HIS A 16 11.14 -1.42 7.19
CA HIS A 16 9.93 -1.98 7.82
C HIS A 16 10.24 -3.26 8.60
N ALA A 17 11.07 -4.15 8.04
CA ALA A 17 11.51 -5.35 8.74
C ALA A 17 12.32 -4.99 10.00
N LEU A 18 13.26 -4.06 9.89
CA LEU A 18 14.05 -3.59 11.04
C LEU A 18 13.15 -3.00 12.14
N PHE A 19 12.14 -2.19 11.76
CA PHE A 19 11.22 -1.60 12.71
C PHE A 19 10.37 -2.66 13.42
N PHE A 20 9.90 -3.67 12.70
CA PHE A 20 9.18 -4.81 13.26
C PHE A 20 10.03 -5.56 14.29
N PHE A 21 11.26 -5.94 13.92
CA PHE A 21 12.17 -6.65 14.80
C PHE A 21 12.60 -5.80 16.00
N LEU A 22 12.77 -4.50 15.83
CA LEU A 22 13.09 -3.59 16.92
C LEU A 22 11.97 -3.57 17.96
N ILE A 23 10.72 -3.41 17.53
CA ILE A 23 9.56 -3.44 18.46
C ILE A 23 9.43 -4.81 19.13
N TYR A 24 9.66 -5.89 18.39
CA TYR A 24 9.64 -7.24 18.97
C TYR A 24 10.72 -7.40 20.05
N ILE A 25 11.96 -7.00 19.77
CA ILE A 25 13.07 -7.12 20.73
C ILE A 25 12.80 -6.26 21.98
N VAL A 26 12.37 -5.03 21.78
CA VAL A 26 12.00 -4.14 22.91
C VAL A 26 10.88 -4.78 23.74
N GLY A 27 9.86 -5.31 23.09
CA GLY A 27 8.75 -5.98 23.75
C GLY A 27 9.19 -7.24 24.51
N ALA A 28 10.03 -8.07 23.91
CA ALA A 28 10.56 -9.27 24.57
C ALA A 28 11.39 -8.93 25.81
N VAL A 29 12.23 -7.89 25.74
CA VAL A 29 13.01 -7.40 26.89
C VAL A 29 12.08 -6.86 27.97
N LEU A 30 11.07 -6.06 27.60
CA LEU A 30 10.10 -5.53 28.57
C LEU A 30 9.31 -6.65 29.25
N LEU A 31 8.79 -7.62 28.49
CA LEU A 31 8.07 -8.76 29.05
C LEU A 31 8.93 -9.59 29.98
N THR A 32 10.22 -9.76 29.69
CA THR A 32 11.15 -10.45 30.58
C THR A 32 11.39 -9.67 31.84
N PHE A 33 11.63 -8.37 31.75
CA PHE A 33 11.82 -7.48 32.84
C PHE A 33 10.58 -7.39 33.74
N GLU A 34 9.40 -7.22 33.16
CA GLU A 34 8.13 -7.18 33.89
C GLU A 34 7.89 -8.47 34.68
N LYS A 35 8.05 -9.64 34.06
CA LYS A 35 7.89 -10.91 34.76
C LYS A 35 8.87 -11.04 35.92
N THR A 36 10.14 -10.70 35.74
CA THR A 36 11.15 -10.80 36.76
C THR A 36 10.94 -9.79 37.92
N PHE A 37 10.60 -8.54 37.57
CA PHE A 37 10.45 -7.46 38.52
C PHE A 37 9.09 -7.47 39.25
N ILE A 38 7.99 -7.65 38.46
CA ILE A 38 6.64 -7.60 39.02
C ILE A 38 6.36 -8.81 39.89
N TYR A 39 6.86 -10.01 39.54
CA TYR A 39 6.73 -11.19 40.41
C TYR A 39 7.59 -11.11 41.67
N SER A 40 8.66 -10.32 41.64
CA SER A 40 9.44 -10.02 42.85
C SER A 40 8.72 -9.06 43.80
N PHE A 41 7.86 -8.18 43.28
CA PHE A 41 7.20 -7.13 44.07
C PHE A 41 5.74 -7.45 44.40
N PHE A 42 5.03 -8.08 43.48
CA PHE A 42 3.65 -8.56 43.65
C PHE A 42 3.64 -10.08 43.68
N SER A 43 2.79 -10.67 44.52
CA SER A 43 2.59 -12.12 44.46
C SER A 43 2.16 -12.54 43.07
N SER A 44 2.71 -13.65 42.57
CA SER A 44 2.47 -14.20 41.21
C SER A 44 0.98 -14.37 40.83
N GLU A 45 0.10 -14.42 41.81
CA GLU A 45 -1.36 -14.57 41.60
C GLU A 45 -2.13 -13.25 41.48
N SER A 46 -1.48 -12.09 41.65
CA SER A 46 -2.22 -10.83 41.64
C SER A 46 -2.77 -10.55 40.22
N GLY A 47 -4.08 -10.32 40.11
CA GLY A 47 -4.73 -9.96 38.88
C GLY A 47 -4.16 -8.69 38.23
N LEU A 48 -3.60 -7.78 39.07
CA LEU A 48 -2.93 -6.56 38.62
C LEU A 48 -1.65 -6.86 37.81
N ALA A 49 -0.82 -7.80 38.30
CA ALA A 49 0.41 -8.19 37.59
C ALA A 49 0.09 -8.75 36.22
N LYS A 50 -0.91 -9.62 36.10
CA LYS A 50 -1.38 -10.18 34.83
C LYS A 50 -1.92 -9.09 33.89
N ALA A 51 -2.69 -8.14 34.43
CA ALA A 51 -3.24 -7.02 33.67
C ALA A 51 -2.15 -6.10 33.09
N ILE A 52 -1.08 -5.84 33.84
CA ILE A 52 0.05 -5.02 33.37
C ILE A 52 0.75 -5.69 32.19
N ILE A 53 1.06 -6.99 32.26
CA ILE A 53 1.71 -7.73 31.19
C ILE A 53 0.86 -7.70 29.89
N ILE A 54 -0.44 -7.90 30.02
CA ILE A 54 -1.36 -7.81 28.88
C ILE A 54 -1.38 -6.38 28.32
N ALA A 55 -1.47 -5.38 29.17
CA ALA A 55 -1.50 -3.98 28.77
C ALA A 55 -0.22 -3.57 28.03
N THR A 56 0.94 -4.01 28.47
CA THR A 56 2.21 -3.74 27.78
C THR A 56 2.23 -4.32 26.37
N ALA A 57 1.82 -5.58 26.21
CA ALA A 57 1.71 -6.18 24.89
C ALA A 57 0.73 -5.41 23.97
N MET A 58 -0.45 -5.03 24.48
CA MET A 58 -1.43 -4.22 23.75
C MET A 58 -0.88 -2.85 23.34
N ILE A 59 -0.20 -2.15 24.24
CA ILE A 59 0.37 -0.84 23.99
C ILE A 59 1.45 -0.93 22.89
N LEU A 60 2.33 -1.92 22.94
CA LEU A 60 3.37 -2.13 21.94
C LEU A 60 2.78 -2.44 20.56
N MET A 61 1.74 -3.28 20.50
CA MET A 61 1.03 -3.56 19.27
C MET A 61 0.33 -2.31 18.73
N GLY A 62 -0.31 -1.53 19.60
CA GLY A 62 -0.93 -0.26 19.28
C GLY A 62 0.07 0.77 18.74
N ILE A 63 1.23 0.90 19.37
CA ILE A 63 2.33 1.75 18.90
C ILE A 63 2.78 1.29 17.50
N TYR A 64 2.96 0.00 17.29
CA TYR A 64 3.33 -0.54 15.98
C TYR A 64 2.30 -0.14 14.90
N VAL A 65 1.00 -0.39 15.16
CA VAL A 65 -0.08 -0.02 14.23
C VAL A 65 -0.07 1.48 13.94
N PHE A 66 0.02 2.30 14.99
CA PHE A 66 0.05 3.75 14.87
C PHE A 66 1.19 4.23 13.94
N PHE A 67 2.42 3.76 14.17
CA PHE A 67 3.56 4.16 13.35
C PHE A 67 3.45 3.69 11.91
N VAL A 68 2.98 2.46 11.68
CA VAL A 68 2.91 1.86 10.33
C VAL A 68 1.75 2.43 9.50
N THR A 69 0.67 2.89 10.16
CA THR A 69 -0.50 3.43 9.45
C THR A 69 -0.44 4.95 9.26
N LEU A 70 0.04 5.69 10.26
CA LEU A 70 -0.04 7.15 10.32
C LEU A 70 1.26 7.87 9.92
N VAL A 71 2.43 7.25 10.12
CA VAL A 71 3.71 7.90 9.79
C VAL A 71 4.08 7.64 8.34
N PRO A 72 4.16 8.69 7.47
CA PRO A 72 4.43 8.53 6.04
C PRO A 72 5.75 7.80 5.73
N ALA A 73 6.74 7.95 6.60
CA ALA A 73 8.06 7.32 6.44
C ALA A 73 8.04 5.79 6.64
N THR A 74 7.05 5.27 7.38
CA THR A 74 6.88 3.86 7.71
C THR A 74 5.56 3.29 7.20
N LYS A 75 4.83 4.04 6.36
CA LYS A 75 3.52 3.63 5.84
C LYS A 75 3.64 2.32 5.06
N LEU A 76 2.95 1.32 5.54
CA LEU A 76 2.86 0.00 4.93
C LEU A 76 1.45 -0.21 4.34
N ARG A 77 1.32 -1.15 3.41
CA ARG A 77 -0.01 -1.59 2.99
C ARG A 77 -0.74 -2.20 4.18
N THR A 78 -2.02 -1.92 4.30
CA THR A 78 -2.83 -2.30 5.47
C THR A 78 -2.85 -3.82 5.69
N ASP A 79 -2.84 -4.61 4.61
CA ASP A 79 -2.77 -6.08 4.67
C ASP A 79 -1.46 -6.57 5.31
N VAL A 80 -0.33 -6.01 4.89
CA VAL A 80 0.98 -6.36 5.47
C VAL A 80 1.10 -5.88 6.91
N ALA A 81 0.55 -4.70 7.22
CA ALA A 81 0.51 -4.19 8.58
C ALA A 81 -0.33 -5.10 9.50
N ALA A 82 -1.49 -5.55 9.02
CA ALA A 82 -2.37 -6.46 9.73
C ALA A 82 -1.70 -7.82 10.03
N ASP A 83 -1.01 -8.38 9.04
CA ASP A 83 -0.27 -9.63 9.21
C ASP A 83 0.89 -9.48 10.20
N ASN A 84 1.61 -8.37 10.15
CA ASN A 84 2.70 -8.10 11.06
C ASN A 84 2.21 -7.96 12.52
N VAL A 85 1.06 -7.31 12.74
CA VAL A 85 0.46 -7.21 14.08
C VAL A 85 0.08 -8.58 14.63
N TYR A 86 -0.51 -9.42 13.80
CA TYR A 86 -0.78 -10.80 14.16
C TYR A 86 0.50 -11.57 14.55
N TYR A 87 1.55 -11.50 13.73
CA TYR A 87 2.82 -12.14 14.04
C TYR A 87 3.46 -11.59 15.29
N LEU A 88 3.34 -10.29 15.55
CA LEU A 88 3.86 -9.66 16.76
C LEU A 88 3.16 -10.22 18.02
N GLY A 89 1.82 -10.34 17.98
CA GLY A 89 1.03 -10.95 19.05
C GLY A 89 1.41 -12.42 19.30
N PHE A 90 1.59 -13.17 18.20
CA PHE A 90 2.04 -14.56 18.29
C PHE A 90 3.44 -14.71 18.87
N LEU A 91 4.39 -13.88 18.44
CA LEU A 91 5.75 -13.85 18.97
C LEU A 91 5.78 -13.47 20.47
N PHE A 92 4.95 -12.52 20.89
CA PHE A 92 4.83 -12.19 22.31
C PHE A 92 4.28 -13.35 23.14
N THR A 93 3.32 -14.09 22.61
CA THR A 93 2.80 -15.31 23.24
C THR A 93 3.90 -16.35 23.42
N LEU A 94 4.66 -16.64 22.38
CA LEU A 94 5.77 -17.61 22.43
C LEU A 94 6.86 -17.16 23.42
N THR A 95 7.22 -15.88 23.38
CA THR A 95 8.21 -15.31 24.32
C THR A 95 7.73 -15.41 25.77
N SER A 96 6.48 -15.02 26.03
CA SER A 96 5.88 -15.11 27.36
C SER A 96 5.83 -16.56 27.88
N LEU A 97 5.49 -17.49 26.99
CA LEU A 97 5.47 -18.92 27.34
C LEU A 97 6.88 -19.47 27.58
N ALA A 98 7.86 -19.11 26.76
CA ALA A 98 9.26 -19.52 26.94
C ALA A 98 9.83 -19.03 28.26
N ILE A 99 9.51 -17.78 28.63
CA ILE A 99 9.93 -17.23 29.95
C ILE A 99 9.24 -17.99 31.10
N ALA A 100 7.93 -18.27 30.97
CA ALA A 100 7.20 -19.01 32.00
C ALA A 100 7.79 -20.41 32.22
N LEU A 101 8.12 -21.13 31.15
CA LEU A 101 8.76 -22.45 31.20
C LEU A 101 10.15 -22.42 31.85
N SER A 102 10.85 -21.28 31.77
CA SER A 102 12.21 -21.17 32.31
C SER A 102 12.24 -20.77 33.81
N ILE A 103 11.20 -20.11 34.31
CA ILE A 103 11.20 -19.46 35.61
C ILE A 103 10.15 -20.07 36.55
N ASP A 104 9.00 -20.50 36.03
CA ASP A 104 7.82 -20.85 36.78
C ASP A 104 7.73 -22.34 37.17
N SER A 105 6.98 -22.66 38.24
CA SER A 105 6.55 -24.01 38.56
C SER A 105 5.45 -24.48 37.57
N ALA A 106 5.19 -25.80 37.51
CA ALA A 106 4.21 -26.37 36.57
C ALA A 106 2.80 -25.76 36.70
N ASP A 107 2.37 -25.46 37.94
CA ASP A 107 1.05 -24.85 38.19
C ASP A 107 1.01 -23.39 37.73
N ALA A 108 2.10 -22.66 37.95
CA ALA A 108 2.22 -21.27 37.47
C ALA A 108 2.28 -21.16 35.93
N ILE A 109 2.87 -22.16 35.27
CA ILE A 109 2.89 -22.23 33.78
C ILE A 109 1.47 -22.26 33.24
N LEU A 110 0.59 -23.10 33.80
CA LEU A 110 -0.80 -23.20 33.33
C LEU A 110 -1.57 -21.88 33.53
N ALA A 111 -1.37 -21.23 34.67
CA ALA A 111 -1.99 -19.92 34.92
C ALA A 111 -1.48 -18.82 34.01
N ASN A 112 -0.19 -18.82 33.68
CA ASN A 112 0.43 -17.85 32.77
C ASN A 112 0.15 -18.13 31.31
N PHE A 113 -0.18 -19.36 30.91
CA PHE A 113 -0.58 -19.73 29.56
C PHE A 113 -1.81 -18.96 29.09
N GLY A 114 -2.83 -18.82 29.96
CA GLY A 114 -4.01 -18.02 29.65
C GLY A 114 -3.68 -16.56 29.33
N VAL A 115 -2.78 -15.95 30.12
CA VAL A 115 -2.31 -14.56 29.88
C VAL A 115 -1.54 -14.45 28.56
N ALA A 116 -0.69 -15.43 28.26
CA ALA A 116 0.07 -15.46 27.01
C ALA A 116 -0.85 -15.52 25.77
N ILE A 117 -1.87 -16.35 25.76
CA ILE A 117 -2.80 -16.49 24.64
C ILE A 117 -3.55 -15.19 24.34
N ILE A 118 -3.84 -14.36 25.34
CA ILE A 118 -4.56 -13.10 25.13
C ILE A 118 -3.83 -12.20 24.14
N SER A 119 -2.50 -12.17 24.17
CA SER A 119 -1.73 -11.35 23.19
C SER A 119 -1.93 -11.83 21.75
N THR A 120 -2.03 -13.13 21.50
CA THR A 120 -2.37 -13.67 20.17
C THR A 120 -3.81 -13.32 19.78
N LEU A 121 -4.77 -13.44 20.70
CA LEU A 121 -6.18 -13.08 20.42
C LEU A 121 -6.31 -11.60 20.06
N ILE A 122 -5.59 -10.73 20.75
CA ILE A 122 -5.54 -9.29 20.41
C ILE A 122 -4.91 -9.09 19.03
N GLY A 123 -3.83 -9.81 18.71
CA GLY A 123 -3.19 -9.78 17.39
C GLY A 123 -4.16 -10.21 16.27
N ILE A 124 -4.94 -11.27 16.49
CA ILE A 124 -5.96 -11.74 15.55
C ILE A 124 -7.07 -10.68 15.40
N ALA A 125 -7.59 -10.15 16.51
CA ALA A 125 -8.64 -9.14 16.49
C ALA A 125 -8.18 -7.86 15.74
N ALA A 126 -6.95 -7.41 16.00
CA ALA A 126 -6.34 -6.28 15.31
C ALA A 126 -6.16 -6.56 13.81
N ARG A 127 -5.74 -7.77 13.42
CA ARG A 127 -5.64 -8.20 12.02
C ARG A 127 -6.98 -8.12 11.31
N VAL A 128 -8.02 -8.67 11.93
CA VAL A 128 -9.38 -8.64 11.37
C VAL A 128 -9.87 -7.20 11.24
N GLY A 129 -9.72 -6.38 12.28
CA GLY A 129 -10.12 -4.98 12.26
C GLY A 129 -9.40 -4.17 11.17
N LEU A 130 -8.08 -4.32 11.05
CA LEU A 130 -7.30 -3.64 10.00
C LEU A 130 -7.69 -4.09 8.59
N ASN A 131 -7.99 -5.38 8.40
CA ASN A 131 -8.43 -5.90 7.11
C ASN A 131 -9.83 -5.41 6.74
N GLN A 132 -10.73 -5.21 7.71
CA GLN A 132 -12.06 -4.63 7.47
C GLN A 132 -12.00 -3.14 7.09
N LEU A 133 -10.99 -2.42 7.58
CA LEU A 133 -10.74 -1.01 7.22
C LEU A 133 -10.06 -0.86 5.85
N ARG A 134 -9.73 -1.95 5.20
CA ARG A 134 -9.10 -1.96 3.89
C ARG A 134 -10.13 -1.61 2.82
N VAL A 135 -9.80 -0.67 1.93
CA VAL A 135 -10.53 -0.45 0.68
C VAL A 135 -10.36 -1.70 -0.18
N ASP A 136 -11.47 -2.27 -0.67
CA ASP A 136 -11.42 -3.47 -1.50
C ASP A 136 -10.58 -3.20 -2.76
N PRO A 137 -9.58 -4.04 -3.06
CA PRO A 137 -8.81 -3.91 -4.30
C PRO A 137 -9.68 -3.94 -5.55
N ASN A 138 -10.81 -4.64 -5.50
CA ASN A 138 -11.77 -4.71 -6.61
C ASN A 138 -12.39 -3.34 -6.88
N ASP A 139 -12.73 -2.56 -5.85
CA ASP A 139 -13.28 -1.20 -6.00
C ASP A 139 -12.26 -0.27 -6.68
N ILE A 140 -10.97 -0.40 -6.33
CA ILE A 140 -9.90 0.39 -6.95
C ILE A 140 -9.69 -0.04 -8.40
N GLU A 141 -9.74 -1.34 -8.68
CA GLU A 141 -9.59 -1.86 -10.04
C GLU A 141 -10.77 -1.45 -10.93
N GLU A 142 -11.99 -1.51 -10.41
CA GLU A 142 -13.20 -1.08 -11.11
C GLU A 142 -13.18 0.43 -11.40
N ALA A 143 -12.80 1.25 -10.43
CA ALA A 143 -12.62 2.69 -10.61
C ALA A 143 -11.56 2.99 -11.68
N SER A 144 -10.41 2.29 -11.65
CA SER A 144 -9.35 2.44 -12.66
C SER A 144 -9.80 1.99 -14.06
N ARG A 145 -10.59 0.93 -14.16
CA ARG A 145 -11.15 0.45 -15.44
C ARG A 145 -12.14 1.45 -16.00
N LEU A 146 -13.00 2.04 -15.17
CA LEU A 146 -13.94 3.07 -15.60
C LEU A 146 -13.22 4.33 -16.09
N GLU A 147 -12.18 4.77 -15.37
CA GLU A 147 -11.36 5.92 -15.75
C GLU A 147 -10.62 5.67 -17.07
N LEU A 148 -10.02 4.48 -17.23
CA LEU A 148 -9.34 4.08 -18.46
C LEU A 148 -10.31 4.00 -19.64
N SER A 149 -11.51 3.46 -19.46
CA SER A 149 -12.57 3.40 -20.46
C SER A 149 -13.01 4.79 -20.89
N ALA A 150 -13.20 5.70 -19.93
CA ALA A 150 -13.56 7.09 -20.23
C ALA A 150 -12.45 7.82 -20.99
N ALA A 151 -11.18 7.63 -20.60
CA ALA A 151 -10.03 8.18 -21.32
C ALA A 151 -9.92 7.64 -22.74
N THR A 152 -10.11 6.34 -22.91
CA THR A 152 -10.10 5.69 -24.25
C THR A 152 -11.21 6.23 -25.15
N SER A 153 -12.40 6.44 -24.59
CA SER A 153 -13.53 7.01 -25.33
C SER A 153 -13.25 8.46 -25.77
N ARG A 154 -12.61 9.26 -24.92
CA ARG A 154 -12.19 10.63 -25.27
C ARG A 154 -11.16 10.64 -26.40
N VAL A 155 -10.11 9.82 -26.30
CA VAL A 155 -9.08 9.69 -27.34
C VAL A 155 -9.70 9.25 -28.67
N LYS A 156 -10.64 8.31 -28.64
CA LYS A 156 -11.35 7.85 -29.84
C LYS A 156 -12.18 8.96 -30.47
N ALA A 157 -12.87 9.77 -29.68
CA ALA A 157 -13.63 10.92 -30.18
C ALA A 157 -12.71 11.96 -30.79
N GLU A 158 -11.62 12.32 -30.17
CA GLU A 158 -10.61 13.27 -30.66
C GLU A 158 -9.93 12.78 -31.96
N LEU A 159 -9.65 11.47 -32.03
CA LEU A 159 -9.09 10.85 -33.22
C LEU A 159 -10.07 10.93 -34.38
N ASN A 160 -11.36 10.64 -34.15
CA ASN A 160 -12.38 10.75 -35.21
C ASN A 160 -12.53 12.19 -35.70
N GLU A 161 -12.52 13.17 -34.80
CA GLU A 161 -12.56 14.58 -35.18
C GLU A 161 -11.34 14.97 -36.02
N THR A 162 -10.15 14.54 -35.62
CA THR A 162 -8.93 14.79 -36.39
C THR A 162 -8.97 14.16 -37.75
N VAL A 163 -9.50 12.94 -37.89
CA VAL A 163 -9.67 12.26 -39.19
C VAL A 163 -10.66 13.02 -40.09
N GLN A 164 -11.75 13.53 -39.53
CA GLN A 164 -12.69 14.37 -40.29
C GLN A 164 -12.03 15.66 -40.80
N GLN A 165 -11.32 16.38 -39.93
CA GLN A 165 -10.61 17.61 -40.29
C GLN A 165 -9.55 17.34 -41.36
N LEU A 166 -8.81 16.22 -41.26
CA LEU A 166 -7.86 15.84 -42.32
C LEU A 166 -8.57 15.52 -43.66
N THR A 167 -9.75 14.91 -43.60
CA THR A 167 -10.53 14.60 -44.82
C THR A 167 -11.03 15.88 -45.47
N GLU A 168 -11.56 16.83 -44.69
CA GLU A 168 -11.99 18.15 -45.17
C GLU A 168 -10.81 18.93 -45.75
N PHE A 169 -9.69 18.97 -45.03
CA PHE A 169 -8.47 19.63 -45.51
C PHE A 169 -8.01 19.04 -46.86
N ARG A 170 -8.05 17.72 -47.02
CA ARG A 170 -7.71 17.04 -48.25
C ARG A 170 -8.65 17.45 -49.39
N GLN A 171 -9.95 17.55 -49.16
CA GLN A 171 -10.92 17.96 -50.18
C GLN A 171 -10.70 19.41 -50.61
N ILE A 172 -10.51 20.33 -49.63
CA ILE A 172 -10.21 21.73 -49.93
C ILE A 172 -8.90 21.85 -50.72
N SER A 173 -7.87 21.13 -50.31
CA SER A 173 -6.56 21.13 -50.98
C SER A 173 -6.66 20.65 -52.43
N LEU A 174 -7.45 19.60 -52.71
CA LEU A 174 -7.68 19.09 -54.02
C LEU A 174 -8.48 20.09 -54.87
N GLN A 175 -9.46 20.77 -54.29
CA GLN A 175 -10.24 21.79 -54.97
C GLN A 175 -9.37 22.99 -55.39
N VAL A 176 -8.61 23.55 -54.43
CA VAL A 176 -7.68 24.66 -54.66
C VAL A 176 -6.65 24.30 -55.74
N MET A 177 -6.14 23.06 -55.73
CA MET A 177 -5.22 22.58 -56.73
C MET A 177 -5.88 22.51 -58.10
N SER A 178 -7.13 22.01 -58.21
CA SER A 178 -7.85 21.91 -59.47
C SER A 178 -8.19 23.28 -60.05
N GLU A 179 -8.62 24.22 -59.21
CA GLU A 179 -8.88 25.62 -59.62
C GLU A 179 -7.60 26.31 -60.08
N GLY A 180 -6.50 26.13 -59.32
CA GLY A 180 -5.19 26.68 -59.68
C GLY A 180 -4.67 26.15 -61.03
N TYR A 181 -4.84 24.87 -61.32
CA TYR A 181 -4.50 24.32 -62.63
C TYR A 181 -5.36 24.91 -63.82
N ALA A 182 -6.68 25.08 -63.58
CA ALA A 182 -7.56 25.67 -64.56
C ALA A 182 -7.16 27.14 -64.84
N ASP A 183 -6.82 27.91 -63.83
CA ASP A 183 -6.35 29.30 -64.00
C ASP A 183 -5.01 29.39 -64.74
N VAL A 184 -4.06 28.52 -64.40
CA VAL A 184 -2.79 28.45 -65.14
C VAL A 184 -3.00 28.08 -66.57
N GLN A 185 -3.85 27.11 -66.88
CA GLN A 185 -4.16 26.72 -68.30
C GLN A 185 -4.79 27.85 -69.07
N LYS A 186 -5.76 28.56 -68.45
CA LYS A 186 -6.38 29.74 -69.09
C LYS A 186 -5.39 30.87 -69.38
N ASN A 187 -4.49 31.14 -68.47
CA ASN A 187 -3.45 32.14 -68.59
C ASN A 187 -2.45 31.76 -69.68
N VAL A 188 -2.05 30.50 -69.79
CA VAL A 188 -1.19 29.99 -70.88
C VAL A 188 -1.86 30.11 -72.25
N GLU A 189 -3.13 29.79 -72.35
CA GLU A 189 -3.90 29.92 -73.57
C GLU A 189 -4.04 31.39 -74.02
N THR A 190 -4.28 32.30 -73.05
CA THR A 190 -4.35 33.75 -73.34
C THR A 190 -3.00 34.29 -73.80
N ILE A 191 -1.89 33.90 -73.17
CA ILE A 191 -0.54 34.32 -73.59
C ILE A 191 -0.24 33.74 -75.00
N SER A 192 -0.58 32.48 -75.29
CA SER A 192 -0.36 31.84 -76.56
C SER A 192 -1.10 32.57 -77.69
N THR A 193 -2.33 33.00 -77.44
CA THR A 193 -3.10 33.77 -78.43
C THR A 193 -2.55 35.18 -78.68
N GLN A 194 -2.01 35.83 -77.68
CA GLN A 194 -1.37 37.14 -77.79
C GLN A 194 -0.01 37.12 -78.54
N VAL A 195 0.74 36.02 -78.44
CA VAL A 195 2.04 35.87 -79.13
C VAL A 195 1.88 35.51 -80.58
N LEU A 196 0.72 35.00 -81.00
CA LEU A 196 0.41 34.62 -82.42
C LEU A 196 -0.22 35.74 -83.19
N GLN A 197 -0.50 36.89 -82.62
CA GLN A 197 -0.92 38.14 -83.31
C GLN A 197 0.28 39.06 -83.48
#